data_87084647a92d9c89361c38d1a2c00300
#
_entry.id   87084647a92d9c89361c38d1a2c00300
#
_cell.length_a   1.000
_cell.length_b   1.000
_cell.length_c   1.000
_cell.angle_alpha   90.00
_cell.angle_beta   90.00
_cell.angle_gamma   90.00
#
_symmetry.space_group_name_H-M   'P 1'
#
loop_
_entity.id
_entity.type
_entity.pdbx_description
1 polymer ?
#
loop_
_entity_poly.entity_id
_entity_poly.type
_entity_poly.pdbx_seq_one_letter_code
_entity_poly.pdbx_strand_id
1 'polypeptide(L)'
;MVSFGLKKRTIMKQLVITILGEDRPGLVESISSVILENHGNWLSSNLSHLLGHFAGIIQVEVAEEHLQAFQDALNGLPKLDVRIEKGNTEIEPVELEQLNFVITGNDRPGIVQELASVIRHKGANITNLNSRQQSAPNWGVPIFSAVATVSLPNGLNKDEVINALESITSDLVVDVEQS
;
A
#
# COMPACT_ATOMS: atom_id res chain seq x y z
N MET A 1 -48.28 24.87 -10.42
CA MET A 1 -47.20 25.26 -9.53
C MET A 1 -46.29 24.02 -9.39
N VAL A 2 -45.26 23.93 -10.23
CA VAL A 2 -44.40 22.73 -10.30
C VAL A 2 -43.25 22.95 -9.31
N SER A 3 -43.26 22.18 -8.21
CA SER A 3 -42.19 22.19 -7.22
C SER A 3 -40.97 21.52 -7.83
N PHE A 4 -39.97 22.32 -8.18
CA PHE A 4 -38.64 21.83 -8.53
C PHE A 4 -37.98 21.36 -7.23
N GLY A 5 -38.06 20.05 -6.95
CA GLY A 5 -37.31 19.43 -5.90
C GLY A 5 -35.81 19.59 -6.16
N LEU A 6 -35.14 20.43 -5.39
CA LEU A 6 -33.68 20.50 -5.35
C LEU A 6 -33.14 19.08 -5.04
N LYS A 7 -32.54 18.42 -6.03
CA LYS A 7 -31.76 17.21 -5.80
C LYS A 7 -30.66 17.57 -4.81
N LYS A 8 -30.78 17.12 -3.57
CA LYS A 8 -29.75 17.26 -2.54
C LYS A 8 -28.47 16.63 -3.10
N ARG A 9 -27.45 17.45 -3.30
CA ARG A 9 -26.16 16.95 -3.83
C ARG A 9 -25.56 16.04 -2.75
N THR A 10 -25.51 14.74 -3.00
CA THR A 10 -24.89 13.78 -2.09
C THR A 10 -23.40 14.08 -2.00
N ILE A 11 -22.92 14.34 -0.78
CA ILE A 11 -21.50 14.59 -0.53
C ILE A 11 -20.85 13.23 -0.32
N MET A 12 -19.91 12.87 -1.20
CA MET A 12 -19.13 11.65 -1.10
C MET A 12 -17.90 11.90 -0.23
N LYS A 13 -17.58 10.96 0.64
CA LYS A 13 -16.39 10.97 1.51
C LYS A 13 -15.47 9.83 1.13
N GLN A 14 -14.22 10.15 0.89
CA GLN A 14 -13.18 9.15 0.72
C GLN A 14 -12.59 8.78 2.08
N LEU A 15 -12.49 7.49 2.32
CA LEU A 15 -11.99 6.90 3.55
C LEU A 15 -10.82 5.99 3.24
N VAL A 16 -9.89 5.93 4.17
CA VAL A 16 -8.82 4.94 4.22
C VAL A 16 -9.12 4.01 5.39
N ILE A 17 -9.22 2.73 5.10
CA ILE A 17 -9.49 1.68 6.08
C ILE A 17 -8.22 0.84 6.19
N THR A 18 -7.70 0.67 7.40
CA THR A 18 -6.66 -0.31 7.69
C THR A 18 -7.26 -1.49 8.42
N ILE A 19 -6.82 -2.69 8.06
CA ILE A 19 -7.31 -3.95 8.63
C ILE A 19 -6.15 -4.82 9.09
N LEU A 20 -6.34 -5.52 10.20
CA LEU A 20 -5.45 -6.56 10.70
C LEU A 20 -6.27 -7.64 11.42
N GLY A 21 -6.04 -8.90 11.09
CA GLY A 21 -6.71 -10.03 11.76
C GLY A 21 -6.08 -11.37 11.43
N GLU A 22 -6.58 -12.45 12.05
CA GLU A 22 -6.22 -13.80 11.67
C GLU A 22 -6.72 -14.10 10.26
N ASP A 23 -5.84 -14.69 9.43
CA ASP A 23 -6.23 -15.08 8.08
C ASP A 23 -7.23 -16.23 8.10
N ARG A 24 -8.25 -16.10 7.26
CA ARG A 24 -9.30 -17.13 7.09
C ARG A 24 -9.93 -17.02 5.71
N PRO A 25 -10.41 -18.14 5.14
CA PRO A 25 -11.16 -18.13 3.91
C PRO A 25 -12.38 -17.21 3.98
N GLY A 26 -12.63 -16.44 2.93
CA GLY A 26 -13.78 -15.53 2.82
C GLY A 26 -13.63 -14.17 3.53
N LEU A 27 -12.44 -13.83 4.05
CA LEU A 27 -12.24 -12.56 4.76
C LEU A 27 -12.45 -11.35 3.83
N VAL A 28 -11.88 -11.39 2.63
CA VAL A 28 -12.06 -10.33 1.63
C VAL A 28 -13.53 -10.23 1.21
N GLU A 29 -14.20 -11.36 1.01
CA GLU A 29 -15.64 -11.42 0.71
C GLU A 29 -16.46 -10.76 1.82
N SER A 30 -16.17 -11.10 3.09
CA SER A 30 -16.87 -10.53 4.24
C SER A 30 -16.71 -9.01 4.31
N ILE A 31 -15.48 -8.49 4.10
CA ILE A 31 -15.21 -7.06 4.12
C ILE A 31 -15.91 -6.37 2.95
N SER A 32 -15.81 -6.91 1.74
CA SER A 32 -16.42 -6.32 0.55
C SER A 32 -17.94 -6.34 0.61
N SER A 33 -18.56 -7.37 1.20
CA SER A 33 -20.00 -7.44 1.43
C SER A 33 -20.46 -6.35 2.40
N VAL A 34 -19.76 -6.16 3.52
CA VAL A 34 -20.09 -5.09 4.48
C VAL A 34 -19.97 -3.71 3.83
N ILE A 35 -18.93 -3.49 3.01
CA ILE A 35 -18.74 -2.24 2.28
C ILE A 35 -19.93 -1.99 1.34
N LEU A 36 -20.31 -2.99 0.54
CA LEU A 36 -21.39 -2.88 -0.43
C LEU A 36 -22.76 -2.68 0.24
N GLU A 37 -23.09 -3.48 1.27
CA GLU A 37 -24.36 -3.43 1.99
C GLU A 37 -24.58 -2.09 2.70
N ASN A 38 -23.50 -1.40 3.06
CA ASN A 38 -23.54 -0.09 3.69
C ASN A 38 -23.25 1.06 2.70
N HIS A 39 -23.56 0.85 1.42
CA HIS A 39 -23.49 1.86 0.37
C HIS A 39 -22.07 2.42 0.13
N GLY A 40 -21.03 1.69 0.51
CA GLY A 40 -19.65 2.01 0.20
C GLY A 40 -19.25 1.49 -1.19
N ASN A 41 -18.30 2.18 -1.81
CA ASN A 41 -17.69 1.76 -3.07
C ASN A 41 -16.20 1.51 -2.84
N TRP A 42 -15.75 0.27 -3.07
CA TRP A 42 -14.34 -0.11 -2.98
C TRP A 42 -13.58 0.45 -4.18
N LEU A 43 -12.61 1.33 -3.95
CA LEU A 43 -11.85 2.01 -5.00
C LEU A 43 -10.51 1.35 -5.28
N SER A 44 -9.71 1.12 -4.23
CA SER A 44 -8.39 0.51 -4.34
C SER A 44 -7.99 -0.20 -3.04
N SER A 45 -7.02 -1.09 -3.09
CA SER A 45 -6.50 -1.74 -1.90
C SER A 45 -5.10 -2.30 -2.09
N ASN A 46 -4.40 -2.46 -0.97
CA ASN A 46 -3.17 -3.24 -0.86
C ASN A 46 -3.33 -4.17 0.34
N LEU A 47 -3.50 -5.46 0.08
CA LEU A 47 -3.80 -6.49 1.08
C LEU A 47 -2.74 -7.59 1.02
N SER A 48 -2.34 -8.10 2.16
CA SER A 48 -1.28 -9.11 2.26
C SER A 48 -1.56 -10.13 3.37
N HIS A 49 -1.12 -11.36 3.15
CA HIS A 49 -1.05 -12.42 4.14
C HIS A 49 0.40 -12.60 4.60
N LEU A 50 0.62 -12.60 5.91
CA LEU A 50 1.94 -12.83 6.50
C LEU A 50 1.82 -13.57 7.84
N LEU A 51 2.49 -14.71 7.99
CA LEU A 51 2.55 -15.49 9.23
C LEU A 51 1.18 -15.79 9.86
N GLY A 52 0.19 -16.17 9.03
CA GLY A 52 -1.16 -16.48 9.49
C GLY A 52 -2.03 -15.26 9.80
N HIS A 53 -1.54 -14.07 9.52
CA HIS A 53 -2.30 -12.83 9.63
C HIS A 53 -2.60 -12.26 8.24
N PHE A 54 -3.75 -11.62 8.13
CA PHE A 54 -4.18 -10.86 6.96
C PHE A 54 -4.26 -9.39 7.35
N ALA A 55 -3.60 -8.53 6.58
CA ALA A 55 -3.53 -7.11 6.86
C ALA A 55 -3.56 -6.29 5.56
N GLY A 56 -3.91 -5.02 5.68
CA GLY A 56 -3.75 -4.10 4.57
C GLY A 56 -4.50 -2.80 4.71
N ILE A 57 -4.54 -2.08 3.59
CA ILE A 57 -5.14 -0.76 3.45
C ILE A 57 -6.13 -0.79 2.29
N ILE A 58 -7.31 -0.19 2.50
CA ILE A 58 -8.40 -0.15 1.53
C ILE A 58 -8.87 1.29 1.40
N GLN A 59 -9.03 1.77 0.17
CA GLN A 59 -9.67 3.04 -0.12
C GLN A 59 -11.11 2.81 -0.50
N VAL A 60 -12.02 3.51 0.16
CA VAL A 60 -13.47 3.41 -0.04
C VAL A 60 -14.07 4.79 -0.18
N GLU A 61 -15.11 4.90 -0.99
CA GLU A 61 -15.96 6.07 -1.08
C GLU A 61 -17.34 5.75 -0.51
N VAL A 62 -17.90 6.64 0.31
CA VAL A 62 -19.23 6.48 0.90
C VAL A 62 -19.93 7.84 1.03
N ALA A 63 -21.24 7.87 0.88
CA ALA A 63 -22.02 9.08 1.08
C ALA A 63 -22.01 9.49 2.57
N GLU A 64 -21.89 10.79 2.84
CA GLU A 64 -21.81 11.32 4.21
C GLU A 64 -22.98 10.88 5.08
N GLU A 65 -24.17 10.72 4.50
CA GLU A 65 -25.38 10.28 5.22
C GLU A 65 -25.32 8.81 5.68
N HIS A 66 -24.43 7.98 5.07
CA HIS A 66 -24.24 6.57 5.42
C HIS A 66 -22.99 6.31 6.26
N LEU A 67 -22.18 7.35 6.52
CA LEU A 67 -20.86 7.22 7.13
C LEU A 67 -20.88 6.52 8.49
N GLN A 68 -21.82 6.88 9.37
CA GLN A 68 -21.88 6.29 10.71
C GLN A 68 -22.25 4.80 10.66
N ALA A 69 -23.30 4.46 9.91
CA ALA A 69 -23.72 3.06 9.75
C ALA A 69 -22.62 2.19 9.12
N PHE A 70 -21.92 2.75 8.13
CA PHE A 70 -20.79 2.12 7.48
C PHE A 70 -19.64 1.83 8.48
N GLN A 71 -19.28 2.81 9.32
CA GLN A 71 -18.24 2.65 10.33
C GLN A 71 -18.63 1.60 11.39
N ASP A 72 -19.86 1.65 11.86
CA ASP A 72 -20.37 0.71 12.86
C ASP A 72 -20.38 -0.73 12.32
N ALA A 73 -20.78 -0.93 11.07
CA ALA A 73 -20.80 -2.23 10.42
C ALA A 73 -19.38 -2.81 10.23
N LEU A 74 -18.42 -2.02 9.81
CA LEU A 74 -17.02 -2.44 9.67
C LEU A 74 -16.38 -2.79 11.01
N ASN A 75 -16.61 -1.97 12.04
CA ASN A 75 -16.12 -2.21 13.39
C ASN A 75 -16.78 -3.45 14.05
N GLY A 76 -17.92 -3.86 13.55
CA GLY A 76 -18.63 -5.08 13.97
C GLY A 76 -18.07 -6.38 13.38
N LEU A 77 -17.13 -6.32 12.45
CA LEU A 77 -16.53 -7.53 11.86
C LEU A 77 -15.74 -8.33 12.92
N PRO A 78 -16.06 -9.61 13.13
CA PRO A 78 -15.44 -10.39 14.19
C PRO A 78 -13.97 -10.72 13.87
N LYS A 79 -13.10 -10.65 14.88
CA LYS A 79 -11.68 -10.99 14.82
C LYS A 79 -10.87 -10.16 13.81
N LEU A 80 -11.31 -8.96 13.52
CA LEU A 80 -10.65 -8.01 12.65
C LEU A 80 -10.48 -6.68 13.40
N ASP A 81 -9.26 -6.21 13.53
CA ASP A 81 -8.98 -4.84 13.99
C ASP A 81 -9.11 -3.92 12.77
N VAL A 82 -10.03 -2.96 12.88
CA VAL A 82 -10.36 -2.02 11.80
C VAL A 82 -10.12 -0.61 12.27
N ARG A 83 -9.39 0.18 11.50
CA ARG A 83 -9.27 1.63 11.70
C ARG A 83 -9.72 2.35 10.45
N ILE A 84 -10.50 3.41 10.65
CA ILE A 84 -11.09 4.19 9.56
C ILE A 84 -10.65 5.63 9.71
N GLU A 85 -9.96 6.14 8.70
CA GLU A 85 -9.47 7.51 8.61
C GLU A 85 -10.12 8.21 7.43
N LYS A 86 -10.27 9.53 7.51
CA LYS A 86 -10.68 10.32 6.35
C LYS A 86 -9.52 10.43 5.38
N GLY A 87 -9.77 10.16 4.11
CA GLY A 87 -8.79 10.40 3.06
C GLY A 87 -8.43 11.89 2.98
N ASN A 88 -7.15 12.18 2.83
CA ASN A 88 -6.71 13.55 2.61
C ASN A 88 -6.85 13.91 1.12
N THR A 89 -8.00 14.44 0.75
CA THR A 89 -8.33 14.83 -0.64
C THR A 89 -7.81 16.23 -0.99
N GLU A 90 -7.21 16.95 -0.03
CA GLU A 90 -6.66 18.30 -0.26
C GLU A 90 -5.24 18.27 -0.83
N ILE A 91 -4.58 17.10 -0.79
CA ILE A 91 -3.27 16.92 -1.43
C ILE A 91 -3.53 16.61 -2.91
N GLU A 92 -3.30 17.58 -3.78
CA GLU A 92 -3.23 17.29 -5.22
C GLU A 92 -2.12 16.26 -5.44
N PRO A 93 -2.43 15.11 -6.08
CA PRO A 93 -1.41 14.14 -6.40
C PRO A 93 -0.39 14.79 -7.35
N VAL A 94 0.82 15.02 -6.87
CA VAL A 94 1.92 15.36 -7.75
C VAL A 94 2.21 14.09 -8.55
N GLU A 95 1.98 14.11 -9.84
CA GLU A 95 2.34 13.00 -10.73
C GLU A 95 3.87 12.92 -10.80
N LEU A 96 4.43 12.12 -9.90
CA LEU A 96 5.84 11.75 -9.92
C LEU A 96 6.00 10.46 -10.73
N GLU A 97 7.10 10.36 -11.44
CA GLU A 97 7.47 9.10 -12.09
C GLU A 97 7.59 8.02 -11.04
N GLN A 98 6.94 6.87 -11.27
CA GLN A 98 7.02 5.71 -10.39
C GLN A 98 7.73 4.58 -11.12
N LEU A 99 8.74 4.00 -10.48
CA LEU A 99 9.48 2.86 -10.99
C LEU A 99 9.49 1.72 -9.98
N ASN A 100 9.44 0.49 -10.49
CA ASN A 100 9.61 -0.71 -9.69
C ASN A 100 11.08 -1.15 -9.77
N PHE A 101 11.75 -1.10 -8.62
CA PHE A 101 13.11 -1.63 -8.48
C PHE A 101 13.03 -3.06 -7.93
N VAL A 102 13.62 -4.00 -8.65
CA VAL A 102 13.85 -5.36 -8.19
C VAL A 102 15.22 -5.42 -7.56
N ILE A 103 15.29 -5.71 -6.26
CA ILE A 103 16.52 -5.66 -5.46
C ILE A 103 16.82 -7.06 -4.95
N THR A 104 18.03 -7.54 -5.20
CA THR A 104 18.48 -8.86 -4.73
C THR A 104 19.90 -8.76 -4.18
N GLY A 105 20.17 -9.42 -3.06
CA GLY A 105 21.48 -9.48 -2.43
C GLY A 105 21.53 -10.46 -1.28
N ASN A 106 22.69 -10.60 -0.64
CA ASN A 106 22.80 -11.40 0.58
C ASN A 106 21.99 -10.75 1.72
N ASP A 107 21.18 -11.56 2.41
CA ASP A 107 20.40 -11.06 3.52
C ASP A 107 21.27 -10.75 4.74
N ARG A 108 20.99 -9.62 5.36
CA ARG A 108 21.64 -9.18 6.59
C ARG A 108 20.79 -8.18 7.37
N PRO A 109 20.96 -8.13 8.71
CA PRO A 109 20.28 -7.12 9.49
C PRO A 109 20.60 -5.70 9.01
N GLY A 110 19.56 -4.88 8.87
CA GLY A 110 19.67 -3.47 8.46
C GLY A 110 19.58 -3.19 6.98
N ILE A 111 19.54 -4.20 6.09
CA ILE A 111 19.48 -4.00 4.63
C ILE A 111 18.31 -3.09 4.21
N VAL A 112 17.11 -3.29 4.76
CA VAL A 112 15.93 -2.45 4.45
C VAL A 112 16.14 -1.00 4.87
N GLN A 113 16.77 -0.77 6.04
CA GLN A 113 17.07 0.58 6.53
C GLN A 113 18.06 1.30 5.59
N GLU A 114 19.09 0.61 5.15
CA GLU A 114 20.11 1.17 4.26
C GLU A 114 19.51 1.53 2.90
N LEU A 115 18.74 0.61 2.30
CA LEU A 115 18.00 0.87 1.05
C LEU A 115 17.09 2.10 1.18
N ALA A 116 16.27 2.14 2.23
CA ALA A 116 15.36 3.27 2.47
C ALA A 116 16.11 4.58 2.70
N SER A 117 17.27 4.54 3.39
CA SER A 117 18.10 5.71 3.62
C SER A 117 18.69 6.26 2.34
N VAL A 118 19.20 5.41 1.45
CA VAL A 118 19.75 5.81 0.15
C VAL A 118 18.67 6.44 -0.71
N ILE A 119 17.51 5.80 -0.85
CA ILE A 119 16.38 6.33 -1.63
C ILE A 119 15.97 7.72 -1.10
N ARG A 120 15.81 7.86 0.23
CA ARG A 120 15.47 9.13 0.86
C ARG A 120 16.53 10.21 0.62
N HIS A 121 17.83 9.90 0.67
CA HIS A 121 18.90 10.87 0.43
C HIS A 121 18.95 11.35 -1.03
N LYS A 122 18.41 10.57 -1.96
CA LYS A 122 18.19 10.99 -3.35
C LYS A 122 16.93 11.84 -3.52
N GLY A 123 16.18 12.10 -2.48
CA GLY A 123 14.92 12.83 -2.53
C GLY A 123 13.74 12.01 -3.06
N ALA A 124 13.94 10.72 -3.33
CA ALA A 124 12.91 9.79 -3.76
C ALA A 124 12.16 9.19 -2.56
N ASN A 125 10.98 8.61 -2.80
CA ASN A 125 10.17 8.01 -1.76
C ASN A 125 9.71 6.61 -2.14
N ILE A 126 9.79 5.67 -1.20
CA ILE A 126 9.23 4.32 -1.34
C ILE A 126 7.73 4.40 -1.09
N THR A 127 6.92 4.08 -2.09
CA THR A 127 5.44 4.06 -2.00
C THR A 127 4.89 2.66 -1.77
N ASN A 128 5.64 1.62 -2.18
CA ASN A 128 5.34 0.22 -1.88
C ASN A 128 6.65 -0.56 -1.69
N LEU A 129 6.66 -1.50 -0.76
CA LEU A 129 7.79 -2.41 -0.54
C LEU A 129 7.28 -3.82 -0.26
N ASN A 130 7.58 -4.75 -1.15
CA ASN A 130 7.35 -6.16 -0.93
C ASN A 130 8.71 -6.86 -0.84
N SER A 131 9.05 -7.38 0.33
CA SER A 131 10.35 -8.00 0.57
C SER A 131 10.22 -9.38 1.20
N ARG A 132 11.17 -10.24 0.91
CA ARG A 132 11.24 -11.59 1.47
C ARG A 132 12.68 -12.06 1.62
N GLN A 133 12.90 -12.87 2.64
CA GLN A 133 14.09 -13.68 2.77
C GLN A 133 13.86 -15.03 2.10
N GLN A 134 14.81 -15.49 1.34
CA GLN A 134 14.80 -16.82 0.71
C GLN A 134 16.04 -17.61 1.16
N SER A 135 15.84 -18.91 1.37
CA SER A 135 16.98 -19.80 1.57
C SER A 135 17.77 -19.94 0.28
N ALA A 136 19.08 -19.72 0.33
CA ALA A 136 19.92 -20.01 -0.81
C ALA A 136 19.97 -21.52 -1.09
N PRO A 137 19.98 -21.94 -2.37
CA PRO A 137 20.28 -23.32 -2.70
C PRO A 137 21.66 -23.72 -2.13
N ASN A 138 21.77 -24.95 -1.61
CA ASN A 138 23.07 -25.55 -1.22
C ASN A 138 23.82 -24.87 -0.05
N TRP A 139 23.15 -24.58 1.06
CA TRP A 139 23.80 -24.09 2.31
C TRP A 139 24.47 -22.72 2.19
N GLY A 140 24.05 -21.91 1.24
CA GLY A 140 24.52 -20.53 1.09
C GLY A 140 23.92 -19.56 2.13
N VAL A 141 24.41 -18.34 2.10
CA VAL A 141 23.84 -17.22 2.89
C VAL A 141 22.41 -16.96 2.41
N PRO A 142 21.44 -16.70 3.30
CA PRO A 142 20.10 -16.33 2.91
C PRO A 142 20.09 -15.13 1.94
N ILE A 143 19.16 -15.16 1.00
CA ILE A 143 19.03 -14.11 -0.02
C ILE A 143 17.88 -13.19 0.39
N PHE A 144 18.15 -11.90 0.42
CA PHE A 144 17.15 -10.84 0.43
C PHE A 144 16.66 -10.58 -0.99
N SER A 145 15.34 -10.52 -1.17
CA SER A 145 14.72 -10.13 -2.44
C SER A 145 13.58 -9.17 -2.15
N ALA A 146 13.54 -8.05 -2.87
CA ALA A 146 12.48 -7.08 -2.72
C ALA A 146 12.06 -6.48 -4.07
N VAL A 147 10.77 -6.10 -4.15
CA VAL A 147 10.25 -5.20 -5.18
C VAL A 147 9.82 -3.92 -4.47
N ALA A 148 10.46 -2.81 -4.82
CA ALA A 148 10.18 -1.50 -4.26
C ALA A 148 9.61 -0.59 -5.34
N THR A 149 8.36 -0.11 -5.16
CA THR A 149 7.84 0.99 -5.97
C THR A 149 8.34 2.30 -5.38
N VAL A 150 9.05 3.08 -6.18
CA VAL A 150 9.69 4.33 -5.76
C VAL A 150 9.18 5.47 -6.62
N SER A 151 8.71 6.54 -6.00
CA SER A 151 8.40 7.79 -6.68
C SER A 151 9.64 8.65 -6.78
N LEU A 152 9.96 9.09 -8.01
CA LEU A 152 11.13 9.89 -8.30
C LEU A 152 10.74 11.38 -8.40
N PRO A 153 11.48 12.28 -7.74
CA PRO A 153 11.28 13.70 -7.95
C PRO A 153 11.71 14.11 -9.36
N ASN A 154 11.09 15.16 -9.88
CA ASN A 154 11.42 15.68 -11.22
C ASN A 154 12.92 15.94 -11.39
N GLY A 155 13.50 15.36 -12.44
CA GLY A 155 14.91 15.54 -12.78
C GLY A 155 15.87 14.54 -12.15
N LEU A 156 15.41 13.64 -11.28
CA LEU A 156 16.24 12.53 -10.79
C LEU A 156 16.24 11.39 -11.80
N ASN A 157 17.42 11.00 -12.26
CA ASN A 157 17.57 9.86 -13.17
C ASN A 157 17.52 8.53 -12.38
N LYS A 158 16.80 7.54 -12.90
CA LYS A 158 16.75 6.19 -12.34
C LYS A 158 18.14 5.57 -12.14
N ASP A 159 19.06 5.79 -13.08
CA ASP A 159 20.42 5.24 -13.02
C ASP A 159 21.21 5.79 -11.81
N GLU A 160 20.92 7.02 -11.38
CA GLU A 160 21.53 7.59 -10.16
C GLU A 160 21.03 6.87 -8.89
N VAL A 161 19.77 6.41 -8.89
CA VAL A 161 19.20 5.64 -7.79
C VAL A 161 19.78 4.23 -7.79
N ILE A 162 19.85 3.57 -8.95
CA ILE A 162 20.43 2.23 -9.11
C ILE A 162 21.88 2.23 -8.61
N ASN A 163 22.72 3.11 -9.16
CA ASN A 163 24.13 3.19 -8.79
C ASN A 163 24.33 3.47 -7.28
N ALA A 164 23.47 4.31 -6.70
CA ALA A 164 23.53 4.60 -5.27
C ALA A 164 23.13 3.38 -4.41
N LEU A 165 22.14 2.59 -4.83
CA LEU A 165 21.72 1.37 -4.14
C LEU A 165 22.81 0.29 -4.26
N GLU A 166 23.36 0.05 -5.44
CA GLU A 166 24.42 -0.93 -5.66
C GLU A 166 25.72 -0.56 -4.97
N SER A 167 25.94 0.72 -4.66
CA SER A 167 27.11 1.16 -3.88
C SER A 167 27.05 0.81 -2.39
N ILE A 168 25.89 0.34 -1.88
CA ILE A 168 25.76 -0.09 -0.48
C ILE A 168 26.63 -1.31 -0.18
N THR A 169 26.64 -2.27 -1.11
CA THR A 169 27.46 -3.48 -1.00
C THR A 169 27.66 -4.10 -2.39
N SER A 170 28.79 -4.80 -2.57
CA SER A 170 29.16 -5.39 -3.86
C SER A 170 28.30 -6.58 -4.32
N ASP A 171 27.45 -7.10 -3.45
CA ASP A 171 26.56 -8.23 -3.72
C ASP A 171 25.11 -7.82 -3.99
N LEU A 172 24.82 -6.51 -3.94
CA LEU A 172 23.50 -6.00 -4.23
C LEU A 172 23.32 -5.75 -5.73
N VAL A 173 22.31 -6.33 -6.30
CA VAL A 173 21.91 -6.15 -7.71
C VAL A 173 20.56 -5.46 -7.74
N VAL A 174 20.45 -4.43 -8.57
CA VAL A 174 19.23 -3.63 -8.70
C VAL A 174 18.84 -3.52 -10.17
N ASP A 175 17.68 -4.09 -10.49
CA ASP A 175 17.06 -4.00 -11.82
C ASP A 175 15.81 -3.12 -11.76
N VAL A 176 15.43 -2.54 -12.90
CA VAL A 176 14.16 -1.83 -13.06
C VAL A 176 13.20 -2.71 -13.86
N GLU A 177 12.06 -3.03 -13.25
CA GLU A 177 10.99 -3.74 -13.93
C GLU A 177 10.35 -2.80 -14.97
N GLN A 178 10.44 -3.17 -16.24
CA GLN A 178 9.75 -2.42 -17.31
C GLN A 178 8.25 -2.74 -17.23
N SER A 179 7.45 -1.70 -17.12
CA SER A 179 5.97 -1.77 -17.12
C SER A 179 5.43 -2.24 -18.45
#